data_fb0f47c16db88e976148d3afc0cf434e
#
_entry.id   fb0f47c16db88e976148d3afc0cf434e
#
_cell.length_a   1.000
_cell.length_b   1.000
_cell.length_c   1.000
_cell.angle_alpha   90.00
_cell.angle_beta   90.00
_cell.angle_gamma   90.00
#
_symmetry.space_group_name_H-M   'P 1'
#
loop_
_entity.id
_entity.type
_entity.pdbx_description
1 polymer ?
#
loop_
_entity_poly.entity_id
_entity_poly.type
_entity_poly.pdbx_seq_one_letter_code
_entity_poly.pdbx_strand_id
1 'polypeptide(L)'
;MRKLGIYAVIVVLVGVVSSCLDDDNNYNYKQINEMQGGALNFENFNLDYSVIEGEELVLAPTFKFTIDSITPDVSYEWYVDKKLQTGETGPTYTFKAEKSGTYQVTFAVTDNKTGVQFGKSTTINVRSIYQRGWVILSDDGGRSVLHFIVPTTQRYQVTYGGETFTRDSLVYHIVKRDIISNLGSNPKGLMNNIGEMDYNSEYGISVYDELVVKQDRWVELNGNTLEREVYTDEEFHGDIPADFSPVEAAMTFSSKALLDENGLIYWEKKADVTDFHAGTYMPIGLNNNTRFSRLFQAYKFNDYITDVMLALTEEDNSLVGILDMGYATSGTVITENSSYTSGNMYNIT
;
A
#
# COMPACT_ATOMS: atom_id res chain seq x y z
N MET A 1 61.23 -2.73 58.28
CA MET A 1 60.04 -1.93 57.96
C MET A 1 59.43 -2.20 56.55
N ARG A 2 60.21 -2.56 55.52
CA ARG A 2 59.68 -2.83 54.16
C ARG A 2 58.80 -4.12 54.05
N LYS A 3 59.09 -5.14 54.87
CA LYS A 3 58.32 -6.42 54.80
C LYS A 3 56.96 -6.33 55.49
N LEU A 4 56.82 -5.48 56.51
CA LEU A 4 55.55 -5.32 57.22
C LEU A 4 54.49 -4.60 56.38
N GLY A 5 54.88 -3.67 55.49
CA GLY A 5 53.97 -2.98 54.57
C GLY A 5 53.39 -3.90 53.50
N ILE A 6 54.17 -4.89 53.04
CA ILE A 6 53.68 -5.82 52.01
C ILE A 6 52.59 -6.76 52.58
N TYR A 7 52.78 -7.24 53.82
CA TYR A 7 51.76 -8.09 54.47
C TYR A 7 50.47 -7.32 54.77
N ALA A 8 50.55 -6.02 55.14
CA ALA A 8 49.41 -5.18 55.36
C ALA A 8 48.60 -4.95 54.06
N VAL A 9 49.30 -4.74 52.92
CA VAL A 9 48.64 -4.57 51.60
C VAL A 9 48.00 -5.88 51.13
N ILE A 10 48.62 -7.04 51.34
CA ILE A 10 48.04 -8.35 50.98
C ILE A 10 46.80 -8.65 51.82
N VAL A 11 46.80 -8.36 53.12
CA VAL A 11 45.65 -8.57 54.00
C VAL A 11 44.47 -7.67 53.62
N VAL A 12 44.73 -6.42 53.21
CA VAL A 12 43.69 -5.52 52.71
C VAL A 12 43.15 -5.98 51.36
N LEU A 13 44.02 -6.50 50.48
CA LEU A 13 43.59 -7.01 49.16
C LEU A 13 42.73 -8.28 49.31
N VAL A 14 43.06 -9.17 50.22
CA VAL A 14 42.24 -10.39 50.50
C VAL A 14 40.90 -10.04 51.13
N GLY A 15 40.84 -9.01 51.98
CA GLY A 15 39.61 -8.54 52.62
C GLY A 15 38.61 -7.91 51.63
N VAL A 16 39.12 -7.31 50.51
CA VAL A 16 38.26 -6.69 49.49
C VAL A 16 37.63 -7.73 48.53
N VAL A 17 38.31 -8.86 48.30
CA VAL A 17 37.74 -9.92 47.42
C VAL A 17 36.80 -10.87 48.15
N SER A 18 36.82 -10.93 49.49
CA SER A 18 35.84 -11.73 50.23
C SER A 18 34.50 -11.02 50.47
N SER A 19 34.45 -9.69 50.29
CA SER A 19 33.22 -8.92 50.45
C SER A 19 32.20 -9.07 49.30
N CYS A 20 32.58 -9.76 48.20
CA CYS A 20 31.66 -10.00 47.07
C CYS A 20 31.14 -11.45 47.01
N LEU A 21 31.39 -12.27 48.03
CA LEU A 21 31.02 -13.70 48.00
C LEU A 21 29.91 -14.11 48.98
N ASP A 22 29.48 -13.22 49.88
CA ASP A 22 28.27 -13.45 50.64
C ASP A 22 27.08 -12.73 49.98
N ASP A 23 26.69 -13.25 48.83
CA ASP A 23 25.31 -13.11 48.40
C ASP A 23 24.48 -14.09 49.27
N ASP A 24 23.95 -13.59 50.34
CA ASP A 24 22.92 -14.31 51.12
C ASP A 24 21.77 -14.54 50.15
N ASN A 25 21.76 -15.68 49.42
CA ASN A 25 20.74 -16.13 48.49
C ASN A 25 19.36 -16.19 49.18
N ASN A 26 18.89 -15.05 49.67
CA ASN A 26 17.54 -14.84 50.21
C ASN A 26 16.52 -14.53 49.10
N TYR A 27 16.90 -14.72 47.84
CA TYR A 27 15.99 -14.59 46.72
C TYR A 27 15.02 -15.78 46.76
N ASN A 28 13.81 -15.50 47.23
CA ASN A 28 12.70 -16.42 47.13
C ASN A 28 12.19 -16.37 45.69
N TYR A 29 12.93 -17.01 44.77
CA TYR A 29 12.56 -17.08 43.35
C TYR A 29 11.21 -17.78 43.24
N LYS A 30 10.18 -17.02 42.93
CA LYS A 30 8.92 -17.61 42.47
C LYS A 30 9.17 -18.30 41.13
N GLN A 31 8.81 -19.56 41.08
CA GLN A 31 8.86 -20.29 39.81
C GLN A 31 7.89 -19.64 38.82
N ILE A 32 8.42 -19.15 37.71
CA ILE A 32 7.64 -18.55 36.65
C ILE A 32 7.00 -19.68 35.82
N ASN A 33 5.74 -19.51 35.50
CA ASN A 33 5.03 -20.41 34.61
C ASN A 33 5.36 -20.04 33.16
N GLU A 34 6.40 -20.64 32.61
CA GLU A 34 6.89 -20.34 31.25
C GLU A 34 6.01 -20.99 30.21
N MET A 35 5.93 -20.38 29.02
CA MET A 35 5.27 -20.99 27.87
C MET A 35 6.09 -22.15 27.30
N GLN A 36 5.43 -23.26 27.00
CA GLN A 36 6.05 -24.38 26.28
C GLN A 36 6.51 -23.96 24.89
N GLY A 37 7.79 -24.20 24.58
CA GLY A 37 8.37 -23.81 23.29
C GLY A 37 8.85 -22.36 23.20
N GLY A 38 8.82 -21.62 24.32
CA GLY A 38 9.35 -20.25 24.42
C GLY A 38 8.29 -19.19 24.61
N ALA A 39 8.70 -18.01 25.04
CA ALA A 39 7.83 -16.90 25.47
C ALA A 39 6.87 -16.36 24.40
N LEU A 40 7.10 -16.68 23.13
CA LEU A 40 6.29 -16.22 21.98
C LEU A 40 5.59 -17.37 21.25
N ASN A 41 5.54 -18.57 21.87
CA ASN A 41 4.97 -19.75 21.23
C ASN A 41 3.44 -19.78 21.36
N PHE A 42 2.80 -18.91 20.58
CA PHE A 42 1.36 -18.96 20.37
C PHE A 42 1.09 -19.73 19.06
N GLU A 43 0.36 -20.84 19.17
CA GLU A 43 -0.13 -21.60 18.03
C GLU A 43 -1.38 -20.90 17.43
N ASN A 44 -1.68 -21.15 16.16
CA ASN A 44 -2.81 -20.54 15.42
C ASN A 44 -2.80 -19.00 15.44
N PHE A 45 -1.61 -18.40 15.54
CA PHE A 45 -1.42 -16.96 15.48
C PHE A 45 -0.26 -16.65 14.53
N ASN A 46 -0.59 -16.43 13.28
CA ASN A 46 0.38 -16.20 12.20
C ASN A 46 1.09 -14.85 12.37
N LEU A 47 2.18 -14.63 11.66
CA LEU A 47 2.90 -13.35 11.66
C LEU A 47 2.11 -12.28 10.92
N ASP A 48 1.33 -12.69 9.91
CA ASP A 48 0.51 -11.81 9.10
C ASP A 48 -0.79 -12.48 8.68
N TYR A 49 -1.79 -11.65 8.41
CA TYR A 49 -3.09 -11.99 7.83
C TYR A 49 -3.45 -10.99 6.75
N SER A 50 -4.27 -11.42 5.81
CA SER A 50 -4.88 -10.54 4.81
C SER A 50 -6.39 -10.74 4.83
N VAL A 51 -7.13 -9.63 4.83
CA VAL A 51 -8.60 -9.59 4.88
C VAL A 51 -9.10 -8.45 3.99
N ILE A 52 -10.31 -8.57 3.47
CA ILE A 52 -10.91 -7.51 2.65
C ILE A 52 -11.72 -6.57 3.54
N GLU A 53 -11.71 -5.29 3.23
CA GLU A 53 -12.52 -4.27 3.89
C GLU A 53 -14.00 -4.69 3.93
N GLY A 54 -14.60 -4.60 5.11
CA GLY A 54 -15.99 -5.05 5.39
C GLY A 54 -16.08 -6.49 5.88
N GLU A 55 -15.01 -7.27 5.85
CA GLU A 55 -14.99 -8.64 6.40
C GLU A 55 -14.55 -8.66 7.87
N GLU A 56 -14.77 -9.81 8.51
CA GLU A 56 -14.33 -10.07 9.88
C GLU A 56 -13.28 -11.19 9.88
N LEU A 57 -12.24 -11.01 10.69
CA LEU A 57 -11.18 -11.99 10.92
C LEU A 57 -11.20 -12.44 12.37
N VAL A 58 -11.44 -13.73 12.61
CA VAL A 58 -11.40 -14.31 13.94
C VAL A 58 -9.98 -14.76 14.27
N LEU A 59 -9.38 -14.18 15.31
CA LEU A 59 -8.10 -14.57 15.88
C LEU A 59 -8.33 -15.42 17.11
N ALA A 60 -7.79 -16.64 17.12
CA ALA A 60 -7.95 -17.60 18.20
C ALA A 60 -6.61 -18.29 18.53
N PRO A 61 -5.63 -17.54 19.08
CA PRO A 61 -4.35 -18.10 19.46
C PRO A 61 -4.50 -19.13 20.57
N THR A 62 -3.70 -20.17 20.52
CA THR A 62 -3.60 -21.17 21.59
C THR A 62 -2.18 -21.22 22.13
N PHE A 63 -2.04 -21.60 23.40
CA PHE A 63 -0.76 -21.69 24.08
C PHE A 63 -0.84 -22.72 25.22
N LYS A 64 0.32 -23.14 25.71
CA LYS A 64 0.44 -24.04 26.88
C LYS A 64 1.54 -23.56 27.82
N PHE A 65 1.29 -23.65 29.11
CA PHE A 65 2.31 -23.41 30.12
C PHE A 65 3.04 -24.70 30.53
N THR A 66 4.24 -24.53 31.04
CA THR A 66 5.07 -25.67 31.51
C THR A 66 4.58 -26.27 32.81
N ILE A 67 4.00 -25.46 33.71
CA ILE A 67 3.58 -25.89 35.04
C ILE A 67 2.08 -26.14 35.11
N ASP A 68 1.28 -25.24 34.55
CA ASP A 68 -0.18 -25.27 34.61
C ASP A 68 -0.75 -25.29 33.22
N SER A 69 -0.65 -26.44 32.54
CA SER A 69 -0.96 -26.55 31.11
C SER A 69 -2.43 -26.88 30.82
N ILE A 70 -3.22 -27.31 31.83
CA ILE A 70 -4.59 -27.80 31.61
C ILE A 70 -5.63 -26.71 31.86
N THR A 71 -5.54 -25.99 32.97
CA THR A 71 -6.44 -24.92 33.37
C THR A 71 -5.68 -23.73 33.94
N PRO A 72 -4.92 -23.00 33.10
CA PRO A 72 -4.14 -21.88 33.60
C PRO A 72 -5.08 -20.75 34.07
N ASP A 73 -4.72 -20.16 35.23
CA ASP A 73 -5.38 -18.97 35.77
C ASP A 73 -4.79 -17.74 35.11
N VAL A 74 -5.45 -17.26 34.01
CA VAL A 74 -4.93 -16.19 33.17
C VAL A 74 -6.00 -15.15 32.85
N SER A 75 -5.52 -13.96 32.52
CA SER A 75 -6.30 -12.88 31.87
C SER A 75 -5.76 -12.54 30.50
N TYR A 76 -6.65 -12.04 29.65
CA TYR A 76 -6.35 -11.76 28.25
C TYR A 76 -6.55 -10.29 27.96
N GLU A 77 -5.68 -9.77 27.08
CA GLU A 77 -5.78 -8.41 26.53
C GLU A 77 -5.49 -8.41 25.05
N TRP A 78 -6.26 -7.63 24.32
CA TRP A 78 -6.06 -7.40 22.89
C TRP A 78 -5.76 -5.94 22.63
N TYR A 79 -4.80 -5.68 21.77
CA TYR A 79 -4.43 -4.34 21.35
C TYR A 79 -4.48 -4.25 19.83
N VAL A 80 -5.03 -3.15 19.32
CA VAL A 80 -4.96 -2.77 17.89
C VAL A 80 -4.21 -1.45 17.82
N ASP A 81 -3.12 -1.40 17.07
CA ASP A 81 -2.22 -0.26 16.97
C ASP A 81 -1.84 0.34 18.34
N LYS A 82 -1.47 -0.55 19.25
CA LYS A 82 -1.09 -0.25 20.66
C LYS A 82 -2.25 0.28 21.53
N LYS A 83 -3.49 0.28 21.02
CA LYS A 83 -4.67 0.69 21.80
C LYS A 83 -5.39 -0.54 22.35
N LEU A 84 -5.59 -0.58 23.66
CA LEU A 84 -6.34 -1.66 24.32
C LEU A 84 -7.78 -1.71 23.80
N GLN A 85 -8.22 -2.92 23.43
CA GLN A 85 -9.60 -3.18 23.02
C GLN A 85 -10.44 -3.47 24.29
N THR A 86 -11.07 -2.42 24.79
CA THR A 86 -11.82 -2.49 26.05
C THR A 86 -13.02 -3.42 25.90
N GLY A 87 -13.13 -4.42 26.80
CA GLY A 87 -14.21 -5.41 26.77
C GLY A 87 -13.83 -6.72 26.07
N GLU A 88 -12.74 -6.76 25.30
CA GLU A 88 -12.22 -7.97 24.68
C GLU A 88 -11.26 -8.69 25.64
N THR A 89 -11.84 -9.44 26.58
CA THR A 89 -11.11 -10.13 27.66
C THR A 89 -11.05 -11.66 27.49
N GLY A 90 -11.46 -12.15 26.32
CA GLY A 90 -11.45 -13.58 25.98
C GLY A 90 -10.19 -14.02 25.23
N PRO A 91 -10.00 -15.35 25.08
CA PRO A 91 -8.89 -15.91 24.30
C PRO A 91 -9.06 -15.73 22.78
N THR A 92 -10.20 -15.25 22.33
CA THR A 92 -10.51 -14.99 20.92
C THR A 92 -10.85 -13.52 20.71
N TYR A 93 -10.49 -13.00 19.56
CA TYR A 93 -10.80 -11.63 19.14
C TYR A 93 -11.31 -11.63 17.71
N THR A 94 -12.39 -10.91 17.47
CA THR A 94 -12.90 -10.69 16.12
C THR A 94 -12.48 -9.31 15.64
N PHE A 95 -11.45 -9.28 14.78
CA PHE A 95 -11.03 -8.06 14.12
C PHE A 95 -12.01 -7.69 13.02
N LYS A 96 -12.51 -6.47 13.04
CA LYS A 96 -13.40 -5.92 12.01
C LYS A 96 -12.57 -5.06 11.06
N ALA A 97 -12.53 -5.45 9.80
CA ALA A 97 -11.79 -4.74 8.76
C ALA A 97 -12.61 -3.53 8.25
N GLU A 98 -12.75 -2.48 9.05
CA GLU A 98 -13.62 -1.33 8.75
C GLU A 98 -13.03 -0.42 7.66
N LYS A 99 -11.72 -0.32 7.58
CA LYS A 99 -11.00 0.52 6.60
C LYS A 99 -9.76 -0.20 6.10
N SER A 100 -9.45 -0.04 4.81
CA SER A 100 -8.20 -0.52 4.22
C SER A 100 -6.98 0.11 4.89
N GLY A 101 -5.91 -0.68 5.02
CA GLY A 101 -4.68 -0.28 5.70
C GLY A 101 -3.99 -1.44 6.40
N THR A 102 -2.89 -1.15 7.05
CA THR A 102 -2.11 -2.12 7.81
C THR A 102 -2.28 -1.88 9.31
N TYR A 103 -2.70 -2.91 10.03
CA TYR A 103 -2.97 -2.87 11.45
C TYR A 103 -2.05 -3.83 12.21
N GLN A 104 -1.52 -3.39 13.33
CA GLN A 104 -0.79 -4.27 14.23
C GLN A 104 -1.73 -4.74 15.35
N VAL A 105 -1.99 -6.05 15.42
CA VAL A 105 -2.79 -6.64 16.49
C VAL A 105 -1.88 -7.41 17.45
N THR A 106 -1.99 -7.13 18.75
CA THR A 106 -1.21 -7.80 19.79
C THR A 106 -2.15 -8.56 20.72
N PHE A 107 -1.87 -9.83 20.90
CA PHE A 107 -2.48 -10.67 21.91
C PHE A 107 -1.54 -10.76 23.12
N ALA A 108 -2.06 -10.51 24.32
CA ALA A 108 -1.32 -10.60 25.56
C ALA A 108 -2.06 -11.50 26.57
N VAL A 109 -1.29 -12.34 27.25
CA VAL A 109 -1.77 -13.26 28.29
C VAL A 109 -0.98 -13.01 29.55
N THR A 110 -1.69 -12.73 30.64
CA THR A 110 -1.08 -12.55 31.98
C THR A 110 -1.38 -13.76 32.86
N ASP A 111 -0.35 -14.41 33.36
CA ASP A 111 -0.50 -15.41 34.45
C ASP A 111 -0.87 -14.67 35.74
N ASN A 112 -2.10 -14.87 36.22
CA ASN A 112 -2.63 -14.16 37.39
C ASN A 112 -1.91 -14.53 38.70
N LYS A 113 -1.25 -15.71 38.76
CA LYS A 113 -0.51 -16.15 39.96
C LYS A 113 0.83 -15.43 40.10
N THR A 114 1.50 -15.16 38.99
CA THR A 114 2.84 -14.57 38.99
C THR A 114 2.86 -13.11 38.54
N GLY A 115 1.83 -12.68 37.80
CA GLY A 115 1.75 -11.37 37.17
C GLY A 115 2.63 -11.22 35.91
N VAL A 116 3.20 -12.33 35.43
CA VAL A 116 4.03 -12.31 34.21
C VAL A 116 3.13 -12.29 33.01
N GLN A 117 3.41 -11.34 32.10
CA GLN A 117 2.69 -11.18 30.83
C GLN A 117 3.52 -11.70 29.65
N PHE A 118 2.86 -12.44 28.77
CA PHE A 118 3.39 -12.93 27.49
C PHE A 118 2.58 -12.31 26.37
N GLY A 119 3.25 -11.84 25.30
CA GLY A 119 2.53 -11.21 24.19
C GLY A 119 3.17 -11.50 22.85
N LYS A 120 2.35 -11.55 21.81
CA LYS A 120 2.77 -11.67 20.41
C LYS A 120 1.94 -10.76 19.54
N SER A 121 2.59 -10.13 18.58
CA SER A 121 1.92 -9.28 17.59
C SER A 121 1.83 -9.98 16.26
N THR A 122 0.78 -9.63 15.51
CA THR A 122 0.57 -9.98 14.12
C THR A 122 0.27 -8.72 13.32
N THR A 123 0.54 -8.76 12.03
CA THR A 123 0.14 -7.72 11.07
C THR A 123 -1.11 -8.16 10.34
N ILE A 124 -2.12 -7.29 10.28
CA ILE A 124 -3.32 -7.52 9.48
C ILE A 124 -3.35 -6.49 8.34
N ASN A 125 -3.24 -6.98 7.11
CA ASN A 125 -3.35 -6.17 5.91
C ASN A 125 -4.81 -6.18 5.43
N VAL A 126 -5.52 -5.09 5.67
CA VAL A 126 -6.89 -4.90 5.18
C VAL A 126 -6.81 -4.33 3.78
N ARG A 127 -7.20 -5.13 2.80
CA ARG A 127 -7.24 -4.72 1.40
C ARG A 127 -8.55 -4.02 1.09
N SER A 128 -8.47 -2.96 0.29
CA SER A 128 -9.66 -2.29 -0.23
C SER A 128 -10.48 -3.23 -1.13
N ILE A 129 -11.80 -3.06 -1.12
CA ILE A 129 -12.72 -3.74 -2.04
C ILE A 129 -12.47 -3.33 -3.50
N TYR A 130 -11.83 -2.18 -3.73
CA TYR A 130 -11.60 -1.60 -5.07
C TYR A 130 -10.37 -2.14 -5.79
N GLN A 131 -9.55 -2.98 -5.14
CA GLN A 131 -8.35 -3.55 -5.74
C GLN A 131 -8.62 -4.54 -6.89
N ARG A 132 -9.83 -5.10 -6.98
CA ARG A 132 -10.17 -6.10 -7.99
C ARG A 132 -11.55 -5.86 -8.54
N GLY A 133 -11.61 -5.25 -9.72
CA GLY A 133 -12.90 -4.99 -10.36
C GLY A 133 -12.79 -3.96 -11.47
N TRP A 134 -13.91 -3.33 -11.77
CA TRP A 134 -14.05 -2.36 -12.85
C TRP A 134 -14.63 -1.07 -12.28
N VAL A 135 -13.92 0.02 -12.48
CA VAL A 135 -14.45 1.36 -12.25
C VAL A 135 -15.16 1.82 -13.53
N ILE A 136 -16.38 2.29 -13.37
CA ILE A 136 -17.17 2.82 -14.48
C ILE A 136 -17.54 4.26 -14.17
N LEU A 137 -17.15 5.15 -15.08
CA LEU A 137 -17.61 6.53 -15.09
C LEU A 137 -18.85 6.64 -15.96
N SER A 138 -19.90 7.26 -15.44
CA SER A 138 -21.14 7.50 -16.17
C SER A 138 -21.60 8.95 -16.04
N ASP A 139 -22.38 9.38 -17.01
CA ASP A 139 -23.09 10.66 -17.03
C ASP A 139 -24.50 10.48 -16.46
N ASP A 140 -24.81 11.21 -15.39
CA ASP A 140 -26.15 11.27 -14.81
C ASP A 140 -26.68 12.70 -14.93
N GLY A 141 -27.15 13.05 -16.13
CA GLY A 141 -27.67 14.38 -16.43
C GLY A 141 -26.64 15.50 -16.32
N GLY A 142 -25.42 15.25 -16.77
CA GLY A 142 -24.27 16.16 -16.69
C GLY A 142 -23.43 15.99 -15.42
N ARG A 143 -23.87 15.18 -14.47
CA ARG A 143 -23.12 14.85 -13.25
C ARG A 143 -22.20 13.65 -13.50
N SER A 144 -20.95 13.75 -13.10
CA SER A 144 -20.02 12.63 -13.12
C SER A 144 -20.33 11.68 -11.98
N VAL A 145 -20.49 10.39 -12.28
CA VAL A 145 -20.80 9.35 -11.30
C VAL A 145 -19.86 8.16 -11.49
N LEU A 146 -19.24 7.71 -10.39
CA LEU A 146 -18.44 6.49 -10.37
C LEU A 146 -19.21 5.31 -9.77
N HIS A 147 -19.08 4.17 -10.43
CA HIS A 147 -19.57 2.88 -9.96
C HIS A 147 -18.46 1.86 -9.94
N PHE A 148 -18.58 0.85 -9.09
CA PHE A 148 -17.63 -0.26 -9.02
C PHE A 148 -18.34 -1.60 -9.22
N ILE A 149 -17.79 -2.41 -10.12
CA ILE A 149 -18.25 -3.75 -10.44
C ILE A 149 -17.20 -4.75 -10.02
N VAL A 150 -17.58 -5.72 -9.21
CA VAL A 150 -16.73 -6.85 -8.81
C VAL A 150 -17.11 -8.10 -9.59
N PRO A 151 -16.14 -8.77 -10.25
CA PRO A 151 -16.35 -10.11 -10.76
C PRO A 151 -16.37 -11.11 -9.59
N THR A 152 -17.42 -11.92 -9.51
CA THR A 152 -17.50 -13.03 -8.56
C THR A 152 -17.62 -14.33 -9.31
N THR A 153 -17.01 -15.40 -8.78
CA THR A 153 -17.15 -16.74 -9.34
C THR A 153 -18.36 -17.40 -8.69
N GLN A 154 -19.36 -17.69 -9.51
CA GLN A 154 -20.52 -18.45 -9.06
C GLN A 154 -20.42 -19.89 -9.58
N ARG A 155 -20.49 -20.82 -8.67
CA ARG A 155 -20.47 -22.25 -8.97
C ARG A 155 -21.91 -22.76 -9.18
N TYR A 156 -22.12 -23.46 -10.28
CA TYR A 156 -23.41 -24.03 -10.62
C TYR A 156 -23.27 -25.44 -11.21
N GLN A 157 -24.34 -26.22 -11.11
CA GLN A 157 -24.38 -27.57 -11.68
C GLN A 157 -25.12 -27.55 -13.01
N VAL A 158 -24.53 -28.20 -14.00
CA VAL A 158 -25.11 -28.40 -15.35
C VAL A 158 -25.27 -29.87 -15.58
N THR A 159 -26.46 -30.32 -15.95
CA THR A 159 -26.72 -31.68 -16.34
C THR A 159 -26.73 -31.78 -17.87
N TYR A 160 -25.88 -32.63 -18.41
CA TYR A 160 -25.81 -32.91 -19.84
C TYR A 160 -25.63 -34.43 -20.06
N GLY A 161 -26.46 -35.02 -20.93
CA GLY A 161 -26.38 -36.46 -21.24
C GLY A 161 -26.70 -37.38 -20.04
N GLY A 162 -27.38 -36.87 -19.00
CA GLY A 162 -27.68 -37.60 -17.76
C GLY A 162 -26.57 -37.53 -16.69
N GLU A 163 -25.45 -36.88 -16.99
CA GLU A 163 -24.37 -36.63 -16.04
C GLU A 163 -24.39 -35.17 -15.56
N THR A 164 -24.07 -34.96 -14.28
CA THR A 164 -24.04 -33.63 -13.66
C THR A 164 -22.62 -33.16 -13.48
N PHE A 165 -22.31 -32.02 -14.04
CA PHE A 165 -20.99 -31.36 -13.98
C PHE A 165 -21.10 -30.07 -13.17
N THR A 166 -20.08 -29.80 -12.36
CA THR A 166 -19.90 -28.51 -11.72
C THR A 166 -19.15 -27.56 -12.66
N ARG A 167 -19.72 -26.38 -12.89
CA ARG A 167 -19.06 -25.32 -13.68
C ARG A 167 -19.02 -24.03 -12.88
N ASP A 168 -17.94 -23.30 -13.09
CA ASP A 168 -17.76 -21.95 -12.56
C ASP A 168 -18.07 -20.92 -13.65
N SER A 169 -18.82 -19.89 -13.31
CA SER A 169 -19.10 -18.74 -14.17
C SER A 169 -18.74 -17.45 -13.47
N LEU A 170 -18.15 -16.54 -14.20
CA LEU A 170 -17.95 -15.17 -13.72
C LEU A 170 -19.28 -14.43 -13.79
N VAL A 171 -19.69 -13.87 -12.68
CA VAL A 171 -20.86 -13.00 -12.56
C VAL A 171 -20.39 -11.63 -12.11
N TYR A 172 -20.85 -10.59 -12.80
CA TYR A 172 -20.48 -9.21 -12.52
C TYR A 172 -21.59 -8.54 -11.72
N HIS A 173 -21.24 -8.06 -10.53
CA HIS A 173 -22.17 -7.36 -9.66
C HIS A 173 -21.72 -5.93 -9.44
N ILE A 174 -22.63 -4.98 -9.53
CA ILE A 174 -22.36 -3.61 -9.08
C ILE A 174 -22.38 -3.63 -7.55
N VAL A 175 -21.19 -3.51 -6.96
CA VAL A 175 -21.02 -3.56 -5.50
C VAL A 175 -21.29 -2.19 -4.89
N LYS A 176 -20.82 -1.15 -5.56
CA LYS A 176 -21.01 0.25 -5.13
C LYS A 176 -21.52 1.09 -6.28
N ARG A 177 -22.53 1.91 -5.98
CA ARG A 177 -23.08 2.93 -6.89
C ARG A 177 -22.78 4.29 -6.32
N ASP A 178 -22.44 5.27 -7.18
CA ASP A 178 -22.21 6.66 -6.78
C ASP A 178 -21.22 6.74 -5.62
N ILE A 179 -19.99 6.21 -5.87
CA ILE A 179 -18.96 5.99 -4.84
C ILE A 179 -18.58 7.30 -4.16
N ILE A 180 -18.49 8.38 -4.94
CA ILE A 180 -18.05 9.69 -4.48
C ILE A 180 -19.16 10.70 -4.69
N SER A 181 -19.68 11.25 -3.60
CA SER A 181 -20.60 12.37 -3.67
C SER A 181 -19.87 13.63 -4.20
N ASN A 182 -20.53 14.36 -5.09
CA ASN A 182 -19.98 15.59 -5.68
C ASN A 182 -18.63 15.37 -6.39
N LEU A 183 -18.55 14.33 -7.20
CA LEU A 183 -17.33 14.03 -7.97
C LEU A 183 -17.01 15.17 -8.96
N GLY A 184 -18.01 15.66 -9.69
CA GLY A 184 -17.89 16.73 -10.68
C GLY A 184 -18.96 16.67 -11.75
N SER A 185 -18.66 17.29 -12.90
CA SER A 185 -19.61 17.42 -14.03
C SER A 185 -18.92 17.15 -15.37
N ASN A 186 -19.75 16.83 -16.37
CA ASN A 186 -19.35 16.56 -17.76
C ASN A 186 -18.26 15.49 -17.84
N PRO A 187 -18.55 14.23 -17.48
CA PRO A 187 -17.59 13.15 -17.51
C PRO A 187 -17.06 12.91 -18.93
N LYS A 188 -15.74 12.87 -19.09
CA LYS A 188 -15.06 12.66 -20.38
C LYS A 188 -14.29 11.35 -20.44
N GLY A 189 -13.82 10.84 -19.32
CA GLY A 189 -13.07 9.58 -19.28
C GLY A 189 -12.36 9.32 -17.96
N LEU A 190 -11.71 8.15 -17.91
CA LEU A 190 -10.87 7.72 -16.81
C LEU A 190 -9.47 7.44 -17.35
N MET A 191 -8.48 7.65 -16.51
CA MET A 191 -7.12 7.23 -16.74
C MET A 191 -6.50 6.78 -15.42
N ASN A 192 -5.71 5.73 -15.47
CA ASN A 192 -4.95 5.24 -14.35
C ASN A 192 -3.47 5.12 -14.74
N ASN A 193 -2.60 5.21 -13.75
CA ASN A 193 -1.19 4.94 -13.95
C ASN A 193 -0.92 3.44 -14.14
N ILE A 194 0.30 3.12 -14.55
CA ILE A 194 0.83 1.76 -14.49
C ILE A 194 1.36 1.57 -13.06
N GLY A 195 0.58 0.93 -12.21
CA GLY A 195 0.96 0.67 -10.84
C GLY A 195 2.10 -0.34 -10.71
N GLU A 196 2.70 -0.38 -9.54
CA GLU A 196 3.68 -1.40 -9.20
C GLU A 196 3.00 -2.77 -9.10
N MET A 197 3.73 -3.82 -9.52
CA MET A 197 3.28 -5.19 -9.30
C MET A 197 3.39 -5.51 -7.82
N ASP A 198 2.28 -5.83 -7.18
CA ASP A 198 2.31 -6.43 -5.84
C ASP A 198 2.75 -7.89 -5.93
N TYR A 199 4.05 -8.12 -5.79
CA TYR A 199 4.65 -9.47 -5.81
C TYR A 199 4.17 -10.36 -4.66
N ASN A 200 3.57 -9.79 -3.63
CA ASN A 200 3.03 -10.52 -2.49
C ASN A 200 1.54 -10.85 -2.67
N SER A 201 0.89 -10.34 -3.70
CA SER A 201 -0.51 -10.66 -3.95
C SER A 201 -0.62 -12.07 -4.54
N GLU A 202 -1.58 -12.84 -4.05
CA GLU A 202 -1.93 -14.18 -4.55
C GLU A 202 -2.21 -14.22 -6.07
N TYR A 203 -2.46 -13.06 -6.68
CA TYR A 203 -2.89 -12.92 -8.06
C TYR A 203 -1.92 -12.16 -8.96
N GLY A 204 -0.79 -11.68 -8.45
CA GLY A 204 0.17 -10.88 -9.24
C GLY A 204 -0.45 -9.63 -9.87
N ILE A 205 -1.39 -8.99 -9.19
CA ILE A 205 -2.15 -7.84 -9.71
C ILE A 205 -1.30 -6.58 -9.51
N SER A 206 -1.23 -5.75 -10.55
CA SER A 206 -0.69 -4.39 -10.41
C SER A 206 -1.56 -3.58 -9.47
N VAL A 207 -0.94 -2.94 -8.50
CA VAL A 207 -1.59 -1.97 -7.62
C VAL A 207 -1.48 -0.62 -8.31
N TYR A 208 -2.63 -0.02 -8.62
CA TYR A 208 -2.67 1.32 -9.20
C TYR A 208 -2.62 2.34 -8.07
N ASP A 209 -1.69 3.29 -8.18
CA ASP A 209 -1.55 4.34 -7.19
C ASP A 209 -2.62 5.41 -7.35
N GLU A 210 -3.05 5.67 -8.58
CA GLU A 210 -3.87 6.81 -8.90
C GLU A 210 -4.87 6.56 -10.03
N LEU A 211 -6.04 7.18 -9.91
CA LEU A 211 -7.09 7.20 -10.93
C LEU A 211 -7.51 8.64 -11.20
N VAL A 212 -7.27 9.13 -12.40
CA VAL A 212 -7.73 10.45 -12.84
C VAL A 212 -9.11 10.37 -13.45
N VAL A 213 -10.02 11.22 -12.99
CA VAL A 213 -11.34 11.41 -13.59
C VAL A 213 -11.31 12.66 -14.45
N LYS A 214 -11.37 12.47 -15.76
CA LYS A 214 -11.45 13.53 -16.77
C LYS A 214 -12.88 14.06 -16.86
N GLN A 215 -13.07 15.32 -16.54
CA GLN A 215 -14.35 16.03 -16.46
C GLN A 215 -14.12 17.54 -16.59
N ASP A 216 -15.06 18.42 -16.22
CA ASP A 216 -14.83 19.87 -16.30
C ASP A 216 -13.63 20.32 -15.47
N ARG A 217 -13.57 19.94 -14.21
CA ARG A 217 -12.38 20.07 -13.37
C ARG A 217 -11.89 18.69 -13.03
N TRP A 218 -10.72 18.31 -13.54
CA TRP A 218 -10.16 16.99 -13.32
C TRP A 218 -9.85 16.75 -11.85
N VAL A 219 -10.11 15.54 -11.39
CA VAL A 219 -9.86 15.12 -10.03
C VAL A 219 -9.05 13.82 -10.03
N GLU A 220 -8.14 13.74 -9.09
CA GLU A 220 -7.27 12.60 -8.88
C GLU A 220 -7.70 11.85 -7.62
N LEU A 221 -7.85 10.55 -7.75
CA LEU A 221 -8.33 9.66 -6.72
C LEU A 221 -7.25 8.64 -6.42
N ASN A 222 -7.15 8.26 -5.14
CA ASN A 222 -6.34 7.12 -4.76
C ASN A 222 -6.80 5.85 -5.51
N GLY A 223 -5.90 5.22 -6.25
CA GLY A 223 -6.23 4.07 -7.08
C GLY A 223 -6.71 2.84 -6.30
N ASN A 224 -6.39 2.75 -5.01
CA ASN A 224 -6.77 1.62 -4.15
C ASN A 224 -8.06 1.86 -3.38
N THR A 225 -8.29 3.09 -2.91
CA THR A 225 -9.43 3.42 -2.04
C THR A 225 -10.54 4.17 -2.77
N LEU A 226 -10.24 4.76 -3.92
CA LEU A 226 -11.08 5.70 -4.69
C LEU A 226 -11.47 6.94 -3.88
N GLU A 227 -10.76 7.24 -2.79
CA GLU A 227 -10.90 8.50 -2.06
C GLU A 227 -10.31 9.64 -2.90
N ARG A 228 -10.93 10.82 -2.85
CA ARG A 228 -10.40 12.02 -3.52
C ARG A 228 -9.14 12.47 -2.81
N GLU A 229 -8.07 12.71 -3.57
CA GLU A 229 -6.80 13.21 -3.06
C GLU A 229 -6.61 14.68 -3.42
N VAL A 230 -6.70 15.03 -4.71
CA VAL A 230 -6.42 16.38 -5.18
C VAL A 230 -7.23 16.71 -6.45
N TYR A 231 -7.35 17.98 -6.80
CA TYR A 231 -7.69 18.39 -8.14
C TYR A 231 -6.42 18.62 -8.96
N THR A 232 -6.38 18.11 -10.18
CA THR A 232 -5.19 18.19 -11.06
C THR A 232 -4.63 19.61 -11.22
N ASP A 233 -5.49 20.63 -11.20
CA ASP A 233 -5.09 22.03 -11.28
C ASP A 233 -4.43 22.57 -9.99
N GLU A 234 -4.53 21.87 -8.89
CA GLU A 234 -3.91 22.25 -7.61
C GLU A 234 -2.45 21.79 -7.47
N GLU A 235 -1.97 20.96 -8.41
CA GLU A 235 -0.61 20.41 -8.35
C GLU A 235 0.43 21.22 -9.11
N PHE A 236 0.12 22.45 -9.54
CA PHE A 236 1.12 23.32 -10.18
C PHE A 236 2.01 24.01 -9.18
N HIS A 237 3.31 24.09 -9.51
CA HIS A 237 4.26 24.89 -8.74
C HIS A 237 4.02 26.38 -9.00
N GLY A 238 3.41 27.08 -8.04
CA GLY A 238 3.06 28.49 -8.16
C GLY A 238 1.71 28.69 -8.87
N ASP A 239 1.64 29.67 -9.76
CA ASP A 239 0.40 30.00 -10.46
C ASP A 239 0.12 28.98 -11.58
N ILE A 240 -1.13 28.57 -11.72
CA ILE A 240 -1.60 27.75 -12.83
C ILE A 240 -1.41 28.52 -14.13
N PRO A 241 -0.92 27.89 -15.22
CA PRO A 241 -0.82 28.56 -16.51
C PRO A 241 -2.16 29.16 -16.95
N ALA A 242 -2.10 30.38 -17.50
CA ALA A 242 -3.30 31.03 -18.03
C ALA A 242 -3.94 30.15 -19.11
N ASP A 243 -5.25 30.00 -19.06
CA ASP A 243 -6.04 29.20 -19.99
C ASP A 243 -5.70 27.69 -19.97
N PHE A 244 -5.17 27.18 -18.84
CA PHE A 244 -4.93 25.75 -18.66
C PHE A 244 -6.25 24.97 -18.73
N SER A 245 -6.33 24.06 -19.70
CA SER A 245 -7.47 23.16 -19.91
C SER A 245 -6.95 21.79 -20.33
N PRO A 246 -6.86 20.82 -19.42
CA PRO A 246 -6.28 19.52 -19.72
C PRO A 246 -7.21 18.70 -20.63
N VAL A 247 -6.63 18.05 -21.65
CA VAL A 247 -7.34 17.20 -22.60
C VAL A 247 -6.89 15.75 -22.56
N GLU A 248 -5.59 15.53 -22.40
CA GLU A 248 -5.02 14.18 -22.27
C GLU A 248 -4.01 14.16 -21.14
N ALA A 249 -3.79 13.00 -20.59
CA ALA A 249 -2.76 12.77 -19.60
C ALA A 249 -2.09 11.42 -19.86
N ALA A 250 -0.87 11.27 -19.39
CA ALA A 250 -0.14 10.02 -19.35
C ALA A 250 0.61 9.93 -18.03
N MET A 251 0.68 8.73 -17.48
CA MET A 251 1.33 8.47 -16.21
C MET A 251 2.27 7.27 -16.31
N THR A 252 3.41 7.40 -15.67
CA THR A 252 4.29 6.27 -15.37
C THR A 252 4.21 5.96 -13.89
N PHE A 253 5.00 5.01 -13.44
CA PHE A 253 5.17 4.74 -12.01
C PHE A 253 5.69 5.96 -11.23
N SER A 254 6.51 6.80 -11.85
CA SER A 254 7.23 7.90 -11.19
C SER A 254 6.94 9.29 -11.73
N SER A 255 6.10 9.43 -12.75
CA SER A 255 5.86 10.71 -13.42
C SER A 255 4.45 10.84 -13.94
N LYS A 256 3.99 12.09 -14.03
CA LYS A 256 2.73 12.49 -14.67
C LYS A 256 2.98 13.50 -15.77
N ALA A 257 2.22 13.44 -16.84
CA ALA A 257 2.23 14.42 -17.93
C ALA A 257 0.80 14.79 -18.31
N LEU A 258 0.55 16.06 -18.51
CA LEU A 258 -0.74 16.62 -18.92
C LEU A 258 -0.57 17.35 -20.24
N LEU A 259 -1.39 17.03 -21.22
CA LEU A 259 -1.52 17.81 -22.45
C LEU A 259 -2.73 18.74 -22.31
N ASP A 260 -2.54 20.03 -22.53
CA ASP A 260 -3.62 21.01 -22.54
C ASP A 260 -4.18 21.30 -23.94
N GLU A 261 -5.30 22.03 -24.02
CA GLU A 261 -5.93 22.45 -25.28
C GLU A 261 -5.01 23.33 -26.14
N ASN A 262 -3.99 23.97 -25.57
CA ASN A 262 -3.01 24.77 -26.26
C ASN A 262 -1.87 23.93 -26.86
N GLY A 263 -1.91 22.63 -26.69
CA GLY A 263 -0.89 21.71 -27.17
C GLY A 263 0.36 21.67 -26.30
N LEU A 264 0.35 22.23 -25.09
CA LEU A 264 1.49 22.20 -24.19
C LEU A 264 1.42 20.96 -23.30
N ILE A 265 2.55 20.29 -23.11
CA ILE A 265 2.68 19.19 -22.14
C ILE A 265 3.35 19.72 -20.89
N TYR A 266 2.66 19.62 -19.77
CA TYR A 266 3.19 19.89 -18.44
C TYR A 266 3.64 18.58 -17.81
N TRP A 267 4.77 18.62 -17.14
CA TRP A 267 5.42 17.43 -16.57
C TRP A 267 5.57 17.58 -15.08
N GLU A 268 5.27 16.48 -14.39
CA GLU A 268 5.53 16.31 -12.97
C GLU A 268 6.30 15.02 -12.72
N LYS A 269 7.21 15.06 -11.77
CA LYS A 269 7.87 13.88 -11.25
C LYS A 269 7.51 13.70 -9.80
N LYS A 270 7.10 12.49 -9.43
CA LYS A 270 6.91 12.11 -8.04
C LYS A 270 8.20 12.31 -7.25
N ALA A 271 8.12 13.04 -6.16
CA ALA A 271 9.23 13.20 -5.23
C ALA A 271 9.45 11.94 -4.38
N ASP A 272 8.38 11.18 -4.14
CA ASP A 272 8.37 9.92 -3.42
C ASP A 272 7.48 8.91 -4.18
N VAL A 273 7.95 7.67 -4.32
CA VAL A 273 7.20 6.57 -4.97
C VAL A 273 5.97 6.13 -4.17
N THR A 274 5.90 6.50 -2.90
CA THR A 274 4.77 6.19 -2.01
C THR A 274 3.73 7.31 -1.94
N ASP A 275 4.04 8.48 -2.49
CA ASP A 275 3.15 9.63 -2.53
C ASP A 275 3.13 10.25 -3.94
N PHE A 276 2.03 10.03 -4.65
CA PHE A 276 1.87 10.49 -6.03
C PHE A 276 1.76 12.01 -6.13
N HIS A 277 1.35 12.66 -5.04
CA HIS A 277 1.12 14.10 -4.96
C HIS A 277 2.28 14.86 -4.30
N ALA A 278 3.41 14.19 -4.04
CA ALA A 278 4.60 14.84 -3.47
C ALA A 278 5.36 15.70 -4.48
N GLY A 279 5.07 15.56 -5.78
CA GLY A 279 5.62 16.37 -6.85
C GLY A 279 4.74 17.58 -7.18
N THR A 280 5.14 18.34 -8.19
CA THR A 280 4.34 19.44 -8.75
C THR A 280 4.63 19.62 -10.23
N TYR A 281 3.60 19.96 -11.00
CA TYR A 281 3.77 20.36 -12.39
C TYR A 281 4.50 21.68 -12.50
N MET A 282 5.53 21.73 -13.34
CA MET A 282 6.16 22.99 -13.68
C MET A 282 5.23 23.78 -14.63
N PRO A 283 5.00 25.08 -14.37
CA PRO A 283 4.09 25.91 -15.20
C PRO A 283 4.70 26.31 -16.54
N ILE A 284 5.61 25.51 -17.06
CA ILE A 284 6.33 25.72 -18.34
C ILE A 284 6.17 24.45 -19.15
N GLY A 285 5.72 24.61 -20.39
CA GLY A 285 5.56 23.49 -21.31
C GLY A 285 6.87 22.76 -21.59
N LEU A 286 6.77 21.46 -21.73
CA LEU A 286 7.89 20.56 -22.00
C LEU A 286 8.65 20.98 -23.26
N ASN A 287 9.98 20.78 -23.27
CA ASN A 287 10.87 21.06 -24.39
C ASN A 287 10.70 22.48 -24.98
N ASN A 288 10.84 23.50 -24.11
CA ASN A 288 10.71 24.91 -24.48
C ASN A 288 9.36 25.28 -25.14
N ASN A 289 8.27 24.75 -24.59
CA ASN A 289 6.92 24.95 -25.09
C ASN A 289 6.69 24.40 -26.54
N THR A 290 7.34 23.29 -26.86
CA THR A 290 6.99 22.53 -28.07
C THR A 290 5.51 22.15 -28.00
N ARG A 291 4.79 22.28 -29.10
CA ARG A 291 3.38 21.93 -29.17
C ARG A 291 3.18 20.49 -29.63
N PHE A 292 2.23 19.84 -28.97
CA PHE A 292 1.85 18.46 -29.22
C PHE A 292 0.35 18.37 -29.53
N SER A 293 0.00 17.51 -30.44
CA SER A 293 -1.40 17.27 -30.83
C SER A 293 -2.01 16.11 -30.03
N ARG A 294 -1.19 15.18 -29.53
CA ARG A 294 -1.63 14.01 -28.77
C ARG A 294 -0.60 13.60 -27.73
N LEU A 295 -1.11 13.05 -26.62
CA LEU A 295 -0.34 12.39 -25.58
C LEU A 295 -0.93 11.00 -25.36
N PHE A 296 -0.09 9.97 -25.32
CA PHE A 296 -0.53 8.59 -25.15
C PHE A 296 -0.08 8.05 -23.79
N GLN A 297 -0.99 7.30 -23.17
CA GLN A 297 -0.70 6.61 -21.91
C GLN A 297 0.57 5.77 -22.01
N ALA A 298 1.39 5.85 -21.00
CA ALA A 298 2.61 5.06 -20.90
C ALA A 298 2.32 3.56 -20.76
N TYR A 299 3.23 2.75 -21.28
CA TYR A 299 3.24 1.31 -21.07
C TYR A 299 4.57 0.91 -20.44
N LYS A 300 4.54 0.06 -19.44
CA LYS A 300 5.74 -0.54 -18.87
C LYS A 300 6.36 -1.50 -19.88
N PHE A 301 7.59 -1.21 -20.28
CA PHE A 301 8.26 -2.00 -21.32
C PHE A 301 8.85 -3.30 -20.77
N ASN A 302 9.42 -3.27 -19.57
CA ASN A 302 9.81 -4.43 -18.76
C ASN A 302 10.13 -3.99 -17.32
N ASP A 303 10.47 -4.94 -16.43
CA ASP A 303 10.71 -4.68 -15.01
C ASP A 303 11.96 -3.83 -14.70
N TYR A 304 12.75 -3.46 -15.70
CA TYR A 304 14.02 -2.78 -15.54
C TYR A 304 14.16 -1.50 -16.37
N ILE A 305 13.19 -1.17 -17.22
CA ILE A 305 13.31 -0.04 -18.13
C ILE A 305 12.40 1.10 -17.67
N THR A 306 12.98 2.29 -17.67
CA THR A 306 12.33 3.57 -17.52
C THR A 306 11.07 3.63 -18.40
N ASP A 307 9.98 4.02 -17.82
CA ASP A 307 8.71 4.17 -18.49
C ASP A 307 8.80 5.27 -19.55
N VAL A 308 8.19 5.01 -20.69
CA VAL A 308 8.16 5.93 -21.82
C VAL A 308 6.72 6.32 -22.09
N MET A 309 6.44 7.62 -22.15
CA MET A 309 5.22 8.16 -22.71
C MET A 309 5.45 8.52 -24.18
N LEU A 310 4.43 8.44 -25.01
CA LEU A 310 4.51 8.81 -26.41
C LEU A 310 3.65 10.04 -26.67
N ALA A 311 4.15 10.91 -27.54
CA ALA A 311 3.41 12.10 -27.99
C ALA A 311 3.57 12.33 -29.48
N LEU A 312 2.61 13.02 -30.11
CA LEU A 312 2.72 13.53 -31.48
C LEU A 312 2.97 15.02 -31.41
N THR A 313 3.98 15.49 -32.12
CA THR A 313 4.21 16.94 -32.34
C THR A 313 3.10 17.54 -33.21
N GLU A 314 2.73 18.79 -32.95
CA GLU A 314 1.74 19.51 -33.76
C GLU A 314 2.31 19.92 -35.11
N GLU A 315 3.59 20.28 -35.17
CA GLU A 315 4.23 20.85 -36.35
C GLU A 315 4.31 19.88 -37.53
N ASP A 316 4.76 18.66 -37.30
CA ASP A 316 5.06 17.69 -38.36
C ASP A 316 4.44 16.29 -38.11
N ASN A 317 3.64 16.14 -37.06
CA ASN A 317 3.08 14.86 -36.63
C ASN A 317 4.13 13.78 -36.35
N SER A 318 5.33 14.18 -35.94
CA SER A 318 6.36 13.23 -35.55
C SER A 318 5.99 12.56 -34.23
N LEU A 319 6.13 11.22 -34.17
CA LEU A 319 5.99 10.47 -32.94
C LEU A 319 7.28 10.60 -32.11
N VAL A 320 7.16 11.09 -30.91
CA VAL A 320 8.30 11.27 -29.98
C VAL A 320 8.08 10.50 -28.69
N GLY A 321 9.17 10.03 -28.11
CA GLY A 321 9.19 9.45 -26.76
C GLY A 321 9.49 10.53 -25.72
N ILE A 322 8.77 10.49 -24.59
CA ILE A 322 9.05 11.28 -23.40
C ILE A 322 9.55 10.29 -22.35
N LEU A 323 10.83 10.41 -21.98
CA LEU A 323 11.47 9.53 -21.02
C LEU A 323 11.46 10.14 -19.62
N ASP A 324 11.09 9.35 -18.65
CA ASP A 324 11.42 9.60 -17.26
C ASP A 324 12.88 9.21 -16.99
N MET A 325 13.75 10.20 -16.90
CA MET A 325 15.20 10.01 -16.68
C MET A 325 15.58 9.75 -15.21
N GLY A 326 14.64 9.32 -14.39
CA GLY A 326 14.90 8.89 -13.01
C GLY A 326 15.30 10.02 -12.04
N TYR A 327 16.21 10.91 -12.41
CA TYR A 327 16.68 12.04 -11.57
C TYR A 327 16.47 13.43 -12.18
N ALA A 328 15.95 13.48 -13.40
CA ALA A 328 15.69 14.76 -14.06
C ALA A 328 14.41 15.39 -13.53
N THR A 329 14.41 16.69 -13.29
CA THR A 329 13.23 17.47 -12.87
C THR A 329 12.29 17.77 -14.04
N SER A 330 12.65 17.36 -15.25
CA SER A 330 11.84 17.53 -16.47
C SER A 330 11.99 16.29 -17.33
N GLY A 331 10.91 15.89 -18.01
CA GLY A 331 10.94 14.82 -19.00
C GLY A 331 11.85 15.20 -20.19
N THR A 332 12.51 14.20 -20.75
CA THR A 332 13.34 14.38 -21.94
C THR A 332 12.60 13.88 -23.16
N VAL A 333 12.40 14.75 -24.14
CA VAL A 333 11.82 14.38 -25.43
C VAL A 333 12.89 13.71 -26.30
N ILE A 334 12.60 12.52 -26.79
CA ILE A 334 13.47 11.76 -27.68
C ILE A 334 12.82 11.71 -29.07
N THR A 335 13.53 12.17 -30.06
CA THR A 335 13.17 12.07 -31.45
C THR A 335 13.81 10.84 -32.11
N GLU A 336 13.35 10.45 -33.31
CA GLU A 336 13.85 9.31 -34.09
C GLU A 336 15.40 9.26 -34.25
N ASN A 337 16.07 10.38 -34.15
CA ASN A 337 17.53 10.49 -34.31
C ASN A 337 18.31 10.29 -33.00
N SER A 338 17.63 9.97 -31.90
CA SER A 338 18.32 9.68 -30.65
C SER A 338 18.90 8.26 -30.67
N SER A 339 20.02 8.04 -30.00
CA SER A 339 20.74 6.75 -29.94
C SER A 339 19.94 5.63 -29.25
N TYR A 340 18.74 5.92 -28.79
CA TYR A 340 17.84 4.96 -28.13
C TYR A 340 16.78 4.35 -29.07
N THR A 341 16.70 4.80 -30.32
CA THR A 341 15.81 4.20 -31.32
C THR A 341 16.42 2.93 -31.91
N SER A 342 16.49 1.88 -31.14
CA SER A 342 16.88 0.55 -31.64
C SER A 342 15.71 -0.31 -32.09
N GLY A 343 14.54 0.23 -32.23
CA GLY A 343 13.36 -0.47 -32.75
C GLY A 343 12.79 0.26 -33.95
N ASN A 344 12.51 -0.49 -35.02
CA ASN A 344 11.82 0.03 -36.22
C ASN A 344 10.48 0.65 -35.76
N MET A 345 10.48 1.96 -35.52
CA MET A 345 9.23 2.70 -35.48
C MET A 345 8.73 2.82 -36.93
N TYR A 346 7.70 2.07 -37.27
CA TYR A 346 7.01 2.21 -38.52
C TYR A 346 6.31 3.56 -38.53
N ASN A 347 6.54 4.38 -39.59
CA ASN A 347 5.73 5.54 -39.85
C ASN A 347 4.26 5.09 -39.91
N ILE A 348 3.50 5.48 -38.90
CA ILE A 348 2.05 5.31 -38.87
C ILE A 348 1.51 6.52 -39.65
N THR A 349 1.29 6.33 -40.96
CA THR A 349 0.55 7.30 -41.80
C THR A 349 -0.94 7.11 -41.60
#